data_208e10d6c3d497e2ab4e40dcc72d8979
#
_entry.id   208e10d6c3d497e2ab4e40dcc72d8979
#
_cell.length_a   1.000
_cell.length_b   1.000
_cell.length_c   1.000
_cell.angle_alpha   90.00
_cell.angle_beta   90.00
_cell.angle_gamma   90.00
#
_symmetry.space_group_name_H-M   'P 1'
#
loop_
_entity.id
_entity.type
_entity.pdbx_description
1 polymer ?
#
loop_
_entity_poly.entity_id
_entity_poly.type
_entity_poly.pdbx_seq_one_letter_code
_entity_poly.pdbx_strand_id
1 'polypeptide(L)'
;MNSSPLAQPRFLGLKLSSTVKGMSMACLLGFTLSLSAAPRSEQEPAPGKGSAPSVCHSQELTRQLQLIIKQNPLPFSGVIELRQGKKTLLSHAAGESHGKPITSDSQFVLGSLSKQVFAVLVMRAIERGDFKLNDSAAALLGKEAELDPAITVAMLLSHTSGIGIQGQALLFTPGSDFKYSNDNYWLLAEILKREGSSSTQLLQRFFDAEGLELKARTGSIESIQEQLPNLAIGRAETDSGFESVAEQLTLTDKLLASGALIGSASAFADFQQALHQGQLLSRGGYLQLLAPRGKRPHRWGELNYAAGIQLSPELPLEFSHSGYIAGYISTAIYYPDSGFNLVVLENTSWSLKDIGRVFALHDKLRQAVRETAANCPLEKAANLPGF
;
A
#
# COMPACT_ATOMS: atom_id res chain seq x y z
N MET A 1 52.11 12.41 25.25
CA MET A 1 52.37 10.96 25.44
C MET A 1 51.54 10.27 24.40
N ASN A 2 52.15 9.97 23.30
CA ASN A 2 52.42 8.68 22.67
C ASN A 2 51.16 7.78 22.62
N SER A 3 50.70 7.25 21.54
CA SER A 3 51.41 6.70 20.37
C SER A 3 50.40 6.15 19.37
N SER A 4 50.61 6.42 18.14
CA SER A 4 50.85 5.56 16.96
C SER A 4 49.71 4.72 16.36
N PRO A 5 49.69 4.60 15.02
CA PRO A 5 48.60 4.10 14.21
C PRO A 5 48.79 2.63 13.82
N LEU A 6 47.68 1.95 13.54
CA LEU A 6 47.72 0.58 13.01
C LEU A 6 47.26 0.54 11.54
N ALA A 7 47.99 -0.25 10.82
CA ALA A 7 48.16 -0.44 9.41
C ALA A 7 46.93 -0.92 8.62
N GLN A 8 46.87 -0.48 7.38
CA GLN A 8 46.04 -1.06 6.31
C GLN A 8 46.72 -2.33 5.70
N PRO A 9 45.94 -3.31 5.23
CA PRO A 9 46.48 -4.32 4.30
C PRO A 9 46.21 -3.92 2.84
N ARG A 10 47.30 -3.94 2.06
CA ARG A 10 47.31 -3.83 0.61
C ARG A 10 46.80 -5.14 0.01
N PHE A 11 45.93 -5.07 -0.98
CA PHE A 11 45.66 -6.19 -1.88
C PHE A 11 46.26 -5.94 -3.24
N LEU A 12 47.03 -6.95 -3.67
CA LEU A 12 47.73 -7.09 -4.95
C LEU A 12 46.71 -7.25 -6.09
N GLY A 13 47.03 -6.61 -7.20
CA GLY A 13 46.34 -6.83 -8.46
C GLY A 13 46.81 -8.12 -9.15
N LEU A 14 45.86 -8.74 -9.84
CA LEU A 14 46.15 -9.76 -10.86
C LEU A 14 45.44 -9.35 -12.16
N LYS A 15 46.24 -9.00 -13.16
CA LYS A 15 45.86 -8.89 -14.56
C LYS A 15 45.86 -10.31 -15.17
N LEU A 16 44.82 -10.67 -15.88
CA LEU A 16 44.85 -11.73 -16.87
C LEU A 16 44.28 -11.25 -18.19
N SER A 17 45.15 -11.21 -19.17
CA SER A 17 44.91 -11.03 -20.59
C SER A 17 44.79 -12.40 -21.25
N SER A 18 43.82 -12.60 -22.13
CA SER A 18 44.05 -13.45 -23.31
C SER A 18 42.95 -13.27 -24.38
N THR A 19 43.41 -12.86 -25.49
CA THR A 19 42.84 -12.78 -26.83
C THR A 19 42.73 -14.18 -27.43
N VAL A 20 41.63 -14.54 -28.08
CA VAL A 20 41.60 -15.57 -29.14
C VAL A 20 40.72 -15.11 -30.29
N LYS A 21 41.31 -15.10 -31.48
CA LYS A 21 40.69 -14.82 -32.79
C LYS A 21 40.03 -16.07 -33.38
N GLY A 22 38.91 -15.88 -34.04
CA GLY A 22 38.43 -16.28 -35.36
C GLY A 22 38.52 -17.74 -35.80
N MET A 23 37.42 -18.23 -36.35
CA MET A 23 37.41 -18.76 -37.74
C MET A 23 35.97 -19.15 -38.17
N SER A 24 35.58 -18.62 -39.32
CA SER A 24 34.43 -19.05 -40.11
C SER A 24 34.68 -20.41 -40.78
N MET A 25 33.61 -21.22 -40.91
CA MET A 25 33.48 -22.10 -42.09
C MET A 25 32.04 -22.53 -42.30
N ALA A 26 31.54 -22.20 -43.47
CA ALA A 26 30.27 -22.65 -44.01
C ALA A 26 30.41 -24.07 -44.56
N CYS A 27 29.40 -24.91 -44.44
CA CYS A 27 29.18 -26.07 -45.24
C CYS A 27 27.70 -26.26 -45.55
N LEU A 28 27.36 -26.03 -46.79
CA LEU A 28 26.09 -26.44 -47.44
C LEU A 28 26.20 -27.95 -47.77
N LEU A 29 25.20 -28.70 -47.34
CA LEU A 29 24.89 -30.00 -47.96
C LEU A 29 23.38 -30.18 -47.97
N GLY A 30 22.88 -30.24 -49.22
CA GLY A 30 21.48 -30.52 -49.49
C GLY A 30 21.21 -32.04 -49.36
N PHE A 31 20.04 -32.33 -48.80
CA PHE A 31 19.45 -33.67 -48.86
C PHE A 31 18.01 -33.56 -49.30
N THR A 32 17.77 -34.15 -50.47
CA THR A 32 16.43 -34.45 -51.02
C THR A 32 15.85 -35.63 -50.22
N LEU A 33 14.68 -35.49 -49.64
CA LEU A 33 13.93 -36.58 -49.05
C LEU A 33 12.63 -36.83 -49.77
N SER A 34 12.53 -38.06 -50.25
CA SER A 34 11.40 -38.68 -50.89
C SER A 34 10.20 -38.82 -49.96
N LEU A 35 9.00 -38.47 -50.38
CA LEU A 35 7.75 -38.80 -49.70
C LEU A 35 7.50 -40.31 -49.73
N SER A 36 7.45 -40.91 -48.56
CA SER A 36 6.84 -42.23 -48.35
C SER A 36 5.62 -42.07 -47.46
N ALA A 37 4.45 -42.46 -47.97
CA ALA A 37 3.20 -42.46 -47.22
C ALA A 37 3.19 -43.64 -46.20
N ALA A 38 2.99 -43.34 -44.90
CA ALA A 38 2.75 -44.33 -43.88
C ALA A 38 1.28 -44.25 -43.38
N PRO A 39 0.72 -45.37 -42.89
CA PRO A 39 -0.71 -45.53 -42.69
C PRO A 39 -1.27 -44.76 -41.50
N ARG A 40 -2.55 -44.38 -41.62
CA ARG A 40 -3.34 -43.75 -40.55
C ARG A 40 -3.35 -44.62 -39.29
N SER A 41 -2.76 -44.11 -38.23
CA SER A 41 -2.97 -44.63 -36.87
C SER A 41 -4.24 -43.99 -36.28
N GLU A 42 -4.99 -44.80 -35.58
CA GLU A 42 -6.20 -44.49 -34.84
C GLU A 42 -6.06 -43.24 -33.98
N GLN A 43 -7.05 -42.33 -34.05
CA GLN A 43 -7.15 -41.18 -33.18
C GLN A 43 -7.33 -41.65 -31.72
N GLU A 44 -6.33 -41.38 -30.88
CA GLU A 44 -6.54 -41.33 -29.47
C GLU A 44 -7.63 -40.31 -29.12
N PRO A 45 -8.52 -40.59 -28.16
CA PRO A 45 -9.51 -39.64 -27.71
C PRO A 45 -8.82 -38.41 -27.14
N ALA A 46 -9.26 -37.24 -27.58
CA ALA A 46 -8.80 -35.95 -27.08
C ALA A 46 -8.81 -35.93 -25.57
N PRO A 47 -7.77 -35.37 -24.89
CA PRO A 47 -7.77 -35.22 -23.44
C PRO A 47 -9.00 -34.42 -23.04
N GLY A 48 -9.71 -34.98 -22.06
CA GLY A 48 -10.96 -34.47 -21.53
C GLY A 48 -10.91 -32.97 -21.30
N LYS A 49 -12.01 -32.30 -21.61
CA LYS A 49 -12.32 -30.90 -21.30
C LYS A 49 -11.75 -30.57 -19.93
N GLY A 50 -10.81 -29.63 -19.91
CA GLY A 50 -10.28 -29.11 -18.67
C GLY A 50 -11.41 -28.81 -17.70
N SER A 51 -11.25 -29.25 -16.48
CA SER A 51 -12.15 -28.93 -15.37
C SER A 51 -12.47 -27.43 -15.42
N ALA A 52 -13.75 -27.11 -15.30
CA ALA A 52 -14.20 -25.73 -15.15
C ALA A 52 -13.31 -25.03 -14.10
N PRO A 53 -12.94 -23.76 -14.32
CA PRO A 53 -12.08 -23.03 -13.40
C PRO A 53 -12.66 -23.16 -12.00
N SER A 54 -11.79 -23.48 -11.05
CA SER A 54 -12.16 -23.69 -9.65
C SER A 54 -12.98 -22.49 -9.17
N VAL A 55 -14.24 -22.70 -8.86
CA VAL A 55 -15.09 -21.69 -8.22
C VAL A 55 -14.33 -21.26 -6.97
N CYS A 56 -13.93 -19.99 -6.92
CA CYS A 56 -13.33 -19.45 -5.72
C CYS A 56 -14.20 -19.78 -4.53
N HIS A 57 -13.67 -20.48 -3.55
CA HIS A 57 -14.40 -20.90 -2.36
C HIS A 57 -14.73 -19.70 -1.44
N SER A 58 -15.35 -18.66 -2.01
CA SER A 58 -15.67 -17.42 -1.30
C SER A 58 -16.59 -17.65 -0.09
N GLN A 59 -17.46 -18.66 -0.15
CA GLN A 59 -18.30 -19.04 0.99
C GLN A 59 -17.47 -19.66 2.12
N GLU A 60 -16.52 -20.53 1.79
CA GLU A 60 -15.63 -21.15 2.79
C GLU A 60 -14.71 -20.10 3.40
N LEU A 61 -14.15 -19.19 2.60
CA LEU A 61 -13.38 -18.05 3.11
C LEU A 61 -14.22 -17.21 4.07
N THR A 62 -15.45 -16.86 3.70
CA THR A 62 -16.34 -16.07 4.57
C THR A 62 -16.57 -16.78 5.91
N ARG A 63 -16.84 -18.10 5.88
CA ARG A 63 -17.01 -18.90 7.09
C ARG A 63 -15.74 -18.93 7.96
N GLN A 64 -14.58 -19.07 7.33
CA GLN A 64 -13.27 -19.05 8.00
C GLN A 64 -13.02 -17.70 8.69
N LEU A 65 -13.26 -16.58 8.00
CA LEU A 65 -13.12 -15.25 8.58
C LEU A 65 -14.06 -15.03 9.76
N GLN A 66 -15.31 -15.47 9.67
CA GLN A 66 -16.28 -15.42 10.79
C GLN A 66 -15.78 -16.21 12.01
N LEU A 67 -15.15 -17.36 11.81
CA LEU A 67 -14.55 -18.15 12.90
C LEU A 67 -13.33 -17.41 13.50
N ILE A 68 -12.46 -16.84 12.69
CA ILE A 68 -11.31 -16.06 13.17
C ILE A 68 -11.79 -14.89 14.04
N ILE A 69 -12.81 -14.16 13.58
CA ILE A 69 -13.39 -13.03 14.33
C ILE A 69 -13.98 -13.52 15.65
N LYS A 70 -14.79 -14.58 15.62
CA LYS A 70 -15.43 -15.15 16.83
C LYS A 70 -14.42 -15.66 17.85
N GLN A 71 -13.28 -16.19 17.40
CA GLN A 71 -12.24 -16.75 18.26
C GLN A 71 -11.17 -15.72 18.64
N ASN A 72 -11.33 -14.46 18.23
CA ASN A 72 -10.36 -13.42 18.61
C ASN A 72 -10.38 -13.21 20.14
N PRO A 73 -9.23 -13.33 20.81
CA PRO A 73 -9.18 -13.19 22.27
C PRO A 73 -9.33 -11.75 22.74
N LEU A 74 -9.08 -10.78 21.86
CA LEU A 74 -9.19 -9.36 22.17
C LEU A 74 -10.54 -8.82 21.70
N PRO A 75 -11.15 -7.89 22.44
CA PRO A 75 -12.38 -7.25 21.98
C PRO A 75 -12.13 -6.49 20.66
N PHE A 76 -13.01 -6.69 19.69
CA PHE A 76 -13.00 -5.97 18.43
C PHE A 76 -14.05 -4.86 18.46
N SER A 77 -13.66 -3.65 18.07
CA SER A 77 -14.58 -2.53 17.92
C SER A 77 -14.25 -1.81 16.60
N GLY A 78 -15.08 -2.07 15.58
CA GLY A 78 -14.77 -1.60 14.23
C GLY A 78 -15.57 -2.28 13.14
N VAL A 79 -15.04 -2.21 11.92
CA VAL A 79 -15.64 -2.81 10.72
C VAL A 79 -14.61 -3.62 9.96
N ILE A 80 -14.98 -4.85 9.57
CA ILE A 80 -14.23 -5.71 8.66
C ILE A 80 -15.06 -5.86 7.39
N GLU A 81 -14.49 -5.53 6.26
CA GLU A 81 -15.11 -5.71 4.95
C GLU A 81 -14.20 -6.50 4.03
N LEU A 82 -14.74 -7.56 3.43
CA LEU A 82 -14.11 -8.32 2.35
C LEU A 82 -14.98 -8.23 1.11
N ARG A 83 -14.38 -7.83 0.01
CA ARG A 83 -15.00 -7.85 -1.32
C ARG A 83 -14.23 -8.74 -2.28
N GLN A 84 -14.91 -9.16 -3.34
CA GLN A 84 -14.30 -9.69 -4.56
C GLN A 84 -14.86 -8.91 -5.75
N GLY A 85 -14.05 -8.08 -6.35
CA GLY A 85 -14.52 -7.06 -7.28
C GLY A 85 -15.57 -6.16 -6.62
N LYS A 86 -16.74 -6.02 -7.22
CA LYS A 86 -17.85 -5.22 -6.66
C LYS A 86 -18.72 -5.97 -5.63
N LYS A 87 -18.51 -7.28 -5.49
CA LYS A 87 -19.35 -8.11 -4.60
C LYS A 87 -18.80 -8.10 -3.17
N THR A 88 -19.59 -7.65 -2.21
CA THR A 88 -19.29 -7.83 -0.78
C THR A 88 -19.50 -9.29 -0.38
N LEU A 89 -18.47 -9.91 0.17
CA LEU A 89 -18.48 -11.29 0.68
C LEU A 89 -18.69 -11.33 2.19
N LEU A 90 -18.11 -10.37 2.91
CA LEU A 90 -18.26 -10.21 4.35
C LEU A 90 -18.34 -8.70 4.66
N SER A 91 -19.32 -8.34 5.47
CA SER A 91 -19.36 -7.06 6.20
C SER A 91 -19.69 -7.39 7.66
N HIS A 92 -18.74 -7.12 8.55
CA HIS A 92 -18.88 -7.38 9.99
C HIS A 92 -18.60 -6.11 10.76
N ALA A 93 -19.57 -5.65 11.52
CA ALA A 93 -19.47 -4.50 12.40
C ALA A 93 -19.70 -4.95 13.84
N ALA A 94 -18.86 -4.52 14.78
CA ALA A 94 -18.99 -4.82 16.19
C ALA A 94 -18.40 -3.71 17.06
N GLY A 95 -18.80 -3.69 18.33
CA GLY A 95 -18.33 -2.68 19.28
C GLY A 95 -19.22 -1.45 19.32
N GLU A 96 -18.69 -0.40 19.94
CA GLU A 96 -19.41 0.84 20.17
C GLU A 96 -18.52 2.08 20.09
N SER A 97 -19.15 3.23 19.94
CA SER A 97 -18.57 4.56 20.06
C SER A 97 -19.52 5.45 20.87
N HIS A 98 -19.11 5.87 22.06
CA HIS A 98 -19.90 6.73 22.97
C HIS A 98 -21.35 6.22 23.14
N GLY A 99 -21.49 4.91 23.43
CA GLY A 99 -22.80 4.28 23.67
C GLY A 99 -23.64 4.02 22.40
N LYS A 100 -23.12 4.33 21.21
CA LYS A 100 -23.76 4.01 19.94
C LYS A 100 -23.08 2.79 19.32
N PRO A 101 -23.81 1.81 18.78
CA PRO A 101 -23.22 0.67 18.12
C PRO A 101 -22.45 1.07 16.86
N ILE A 102 -21.32 0.41 16.62
CA ILE A 102 -20.63 0.49 15.33
C ILE A 102 -21.47 -0.23 14.28
N THR A 103 -21.62 0.41 13.13
CA THR A 103 -22.33 -0.12 11.95
C THR A 103 -21.40 -0.18 10.74
N SER A 104 -21.83 -0.82 9.64
CA SER A 104 -21.11 -0.82 8.36
C SER A 104 -20.79 0.59 7.85
N ASP A 105 -21.63 1.57 8.17
CA ASP A 105 -21.52 2.96 7.72
C ASP A 105 -20.66 3.82 8.66
N SER A 106 -20.22 3.26 9.76
CA SER A 106 -19.32 3.97 10.69
C SER A 106 -18.03 4.36 9.99
N GLN A 107 -17.60 5.60 10.25
CA GLN A 107 -16.39 6.18 9.69
C GLN A 107 -15.27 6.18 10.73
N PHE A 108 -14.04 6.09 10.26
CA PHE A 108 -12.84 6.00 11.11
C PHE A 108 -11.75 6.90 10.56
N VAL A 109 -10.85 7.36 11.43
CA VAL A 109 -9.59 7.95 10.99
C VAL A 109 -8.70 6.84 10.43
N LEU A 110 -8.34 6.95 9.16
CA LEU A 110 -7.73 5.87 8.38
C LEU A 110 -6.25 5.64 8.67
N GLY A 111 -5.63 6.50 9.49
CA GLY A 111 -4.19 6.40 9.73
C GLY A 111 -3.42 6.43 8.41
N SER A 112 -2.32 5.70 8.36
CA SER A 112 -1.42 5.71 7.19
C SER A 112 -2.01 5.15 5.90
N LEU A 113 -3.23 4.62 5.88
CA LEU A 113 -3.95 4.34 4.62
C LEU A 113 -4.12 5.62 3.80
N SER A 114 -4.17 6.78 4.44
CA SER A 114 -4.22 8.11 3.81
C SER A 114 -3.10 8.32 2.79
N LYS A 115 -1.94 7.70 3.00
CA LYS A 115 -0.79 7.83 2.09
C LYS A 115 -1.05 7.29 0.69
N GLN A 116 -1.85 6.24 0.56
CA GLN A 116 -2.24 5.70 -0.75
C GLN A 116 -3.03 6.75 -1.55
N VAL A 117 -4.00 7.37 -0.91
CA VAL A 117 -4.83 8.43 -1.52
C VAL A 117 -3.98 9.63 -1.91
N PHE A 118 -3.10 10.04 -1.00
CA PHE A 118 -2.25 11.21 -1.23
C PHE A 118 -1.21 10.96 -2.34
N ALA A 119 -0.68 9.75 -2.43
CA ALA A 119 0.21 9.36 -3.52
C ALA A 119 -0.49 9.43 -4.89
N VAL A 120 -1.78 9.07 -4.98
CA VAL A 120 -2.58 9.24 -6.21
C VAL A 120 -2.67 10.72 -6.59
N LEU A 121 -2.89 11.63 -5.63
CA LEU A 121 -2.89 13.06 -5.91
C LEU A 121 -1.56 13.56 -6.47
N VAL A 122 -0.44 13.11 -5.89
CA VAL A 122 0.91 13.44 -6.40
C VAL A 122 1.09 12.92 -7.81
N MET A 123 0.70 11.67 -8.08
CA MET A 123 0.80 11.09 -9.43
C MET A 123 -0.06 11.83 -10.44
N ARG A 124 -1.27 12.26 -10.07
CA ARG A 124 -2.12 13.10 -10.94
C ARG A 124 -1.49 14.46 -11.26
N ALA A 125 -0.79 15.06 -10.29
CA ALA A 125 -0.03 16.29 -10.54
C ALA A 125 1.11 16.05 -11.55
N ILE A 126 1.79 14.91 -11.43
CA ILE A 126 2.83 14.50 -12.38
C ILE A 126 2.23 14.26 -13.78
N GLU A 127 1.09 13.60 -13.89
CA GLU A 127 0.39 13.37 -15.17
C GLU A 127 -0.05 14.69 -15.85
N ARG A 128 -0.41 15.69 -15.07
CA ARG A 128 -0.68 17.04 -15.59
C ARG A 128 0.57 17.82 -16.02
N GLY A 129 1.76 17.30 -15.69
CA GLY A 129 3.03 17.97 -15.98
C GLY A 129 3.40 19.07 -14.98
N ASP A 130 2.77 19.10 -13.78
CA ASP A 130 3.07 20.09 -12.75
C ASP A 130 4.52 19.99 -12.27
N PHE A 131 5.04 18.77 -12.16
CA PHE A 131 6.42 18.37 -11.84
C PHE A 131 6.64 16.90 -12.20
N LYS A 132 7.85 16.37 -11.97
CA LYS A 132 8.25 14.99 -12.30
C LYS A 132 8.69 14.23 -11.03
N LEU A 133 8.66 12.91 -11.07
CA LEU A 133 9.14 12.05 -9.98
C LEU A 133 10.59 12.32 -9.58
N ASN A 134 11.45 12.66 -10.55
CA ASN A 134 12.87 12.91 -10.33
C ASN A 134 13.21 14.39 -10.07
N ASP A 135 12.22 15.26 -10.00
CA ASP A 135 12.46 16.66 -9.65
C ASP A 135 12.86 16.76 -8.18
N SER A 136 13.79 17.69 -7.91
CA SER A 136 14.26 17.98 -6.56
C SER A 136 13.13 18.59 -5.71
N ALA A 137 12.84 17.98 -4.57
CA ALA A 137 11.88 18.52 -3.61
C ALA A 137 12.30 19.91 -3.10
N ALA A 138 13.61 20.12 -2.91
CA ALA A 138 14.14 21.41 -2.52
C ALA A 138 13.88 22.50 -3.57
N ALA A 139 14.02 22.16 -4.87
CA ALA A 139 13.73 23.09 -5.95
C ALA A 139 12.24 23.45 -6.05
N LEU A 140 11.34 22.49 -5.77
CA LEU A 140 9.89 22.70 -5.80
C LEU A 140 9.39 23.51 -4.60
N LEU A 141 9.98 23.30 -3.42
CA LEU A 141 9.59 23.97 -2.18
C LEU A 141 10.27 25.32 -1.95
N GLY A 142 11.40 25.58 -2.65
CA GLY A 142 12.20 26.78 -2.46
C GLY A 142 13.21 26.67 -1.31
N LYS A 143 14.05 27.70 -1.20
CA LYS A 143 15.23 27.70 -0.29
C LYS A 143 14.86 27.61 1.20
N GLU A 144 13.68 28.07 1.56
CA GLU A 144 13.20 28.06 2.97
C GLU A 144 12.92 26.66 3.50
N ALA A 145 12.80 25.67 2.62
CA ALA A 145 12.57 24.29 3.03
C ALA A 145 13.82 23.60 3.62
N GLU A 146 15.02 24.17 3.45
CA GLU A 146 16.30 23.66 3.96
C GLU A 146 16.51 22.16 3.69
N LEU A 147 16.13 21.70 2.50
CA LEU A 147 16.24 20.29 2.10
C LEU A 147 17.49 20.03 1.26
N ASP A 148 18.06 18.84 1.41
CA ASP A 148 19.10 18.35 0.51
C ASP A 148 18.56 18.31 -0.94
N PRO A 149 19.23 18.99 -1.91
CA PRO A 149 18.78 19.04 -3.29
C PRO A 149 18.75 17.68 -4.00
N ALA A 150 19.42 16.65 -3.46
CA ALA A 150 19.37 15.30 -3.99
C ALA A 150 18.05 14.56 -3.68
N ILE A 151 17.26 15.07 -2.73
CA ILE A 151 15.96 14.48 -2.39
C ILE A 151 14.97 14.76 -3.52
N THR A 152 14.42 13.70 -4.11
CA THR A 152 13.41 13.78 -5.18
C THR A 152 12.00 13.51 -4.68
N VAL A 153 10.99 13.89 -5.46
CA VAL A 153 9.57 13.55 -5.21
C VAL A 153 9.38 12.03 -5.05
N ALA A 154 10.06 11.23 -5.88
CA ALA A 154 10.01 9.77 -5.81
C ALA A 154 10.53 9.24 -4.46
N MET A 155 11.60 9.82 -3.93
CA MET A 155 12.18 9.43 -2.64
C MET A 155 11.26 9.80 -1.47
N LEU A 156 10.55 10.92 -1.54
CA LEU A 156 9.52 11.27 -0.55
C LEU A 156 8.36 10.27 -0.57
N LEU A 157 7.83 9.94 -1.77
CA LEU A 157 6.74 8.97 -1.93
C LEU A 157 7.08 7.59 -1.38
N SER A 158 8.33 7.17 -1.47
CA SER A 158 8.81 5.82 -1.13
C SER A 158 9.58 5.72 0.18
N HIS A 159 9.69 6.80 0.95
CA HIS A 159 10.45 6.84 2.22
C HIS A 159 11.94 6.51 2.08
N THR A 160 12.54 6.84 0.93
CA THR A 160 13.98 6.66 0.66
C THR A 160 14.76 7.97 0.67
N SER A 161 14.17 9.05 1.17
CA SER A 161 14.78 10.39 1.23
C SER A 161 15.90 10.53 2.27
N GLY A 162 15.96 9.64 3.27
CA GLY A 162 16.84 9.80 4.44
C GLY A 162 16.27 10.69 5.55
N ILE A 163 15.11 11.31 5.35
CA ILE A 163 14.46 12.17 6.36
C ILE A 163 13.86 11.29 7.46
N GLY A 164 14.39 11.44 8.68
CA GLY A 164 13.76 10.90 9.90
C GLY A 164 12.75 11.90 10.46
N ILE A 165 13.23 13.10 10.76
CA ILE A 165 12.45 14.26 11.21
C ILE A 165 12.92 15.46 10.39
N GLN A 166 11.97 16.26 9.88
CA GLN A 166 12.27 17.49 9.12
C GLN A 166 13.10 18.46 9.96
N GLY A 167 14.10 19.09 9.35
CA GLY A 167 15.01 20.03 10.04
C GLY A 167 16.14 19.35 10.82
N GLN A 168 16.22 18.01 10.84
CA GLN A 168 17.35 17.25 11.38
C GLN A 168 18.22 16.69 10.25
N ALA A 169 19.46 16.28 10.62
CA ALA A 169 20.35 15.62 9.68
C ALA A 169 19.74 14.36 9.08
N LEU A 170 20.04 14.10 7.81
CA LEU A 170 19.60 12.88 7.14
C LEU A 170 20.19 11.64 7.80
N LEU A 171 19.40 10.58 7.91
CA LEU A 171 19.81 9.31 8.49
C LEU A 171 20.74 8.50 7.55
N PHE A 172 20.63 8.76 6.25
CA PHE A 172 21.44 8.14 5.19
C PHE A 172 21.40 9.00 3.91
N THR A 173 22.27 8.71 2.97
CA THR A 173 22.29 9.38 1.66
C THR A 173 20.96 9.17 0.93
N PRO A 174 20.31 10.20 0.38
CA PRO A 174 19.06 10.07 -0.35
C PRO A 174 19.10 8.96 -1.40
N GLY A 175 18.11 8.09 -1.37
CA GLY A 175 17.98 6.94 -2.27
C GLY A 175 18.72 5.66 -1.86
N SER A 176 19.58 5.68 -0.82
CA SER A 176 20.41 4.53 -0.46
C SER A 176 19.77 3.51 0.51
N ASP A 177 18.73 3.91 1.24
CA ASP A 177 18.07 3.05 2.25
C ASP A 177 16.61 3.48 2.44
N PHE A 178 15.90 2.83 3.34
CA PHE A 178 14.49 3.07 3.67
C PHE A 178 14.33 3.51 5.12
N LYS A 179 13.63 4.63 5.33
CA LYS A 179 13.15 5.06 6.65
C LYS A 179 11.75 5.62 6.56
N TYR A 180 10.79 4.90 7.11
CA TYR A 180 9.42 5.40 7.18
C TYR A 180 9.35 6.69 8.01
N SER A 181 8.90 7.78 7.39
CA SER A 181 8.69 9.07 8.05
C SER A 181 7.45 9.76 7.49
N ASN A 182 6.60 10.27 8.38
CA ASN A 182 5.44 11.07 7.99
C ASN A 182 5.85 12.39 7.33
N ASP A 183 7.02 12.91 7.67
CA ASP A 183 7.54 14.18 7.18
C ASP A 183 7.70 14.18 5.65
N ASN A 184 8.00 13.02 5.07
CA ASN A 184 8.00 12.87 3.61
C ASN A 184 6.66 13.26 2.97
N TYR A 185 5.55 12.83 3.56
CA TYR A 185 4.21 13.12 3.05
C TYR A 185 3.76 14.55 3.37
N TRP A 186 4.26 15.13 4.45
CA TRP A 186 4.06 16.54 4.76
C TRP A 186 4.73 17.44 3.71
N LEU A 187 5.95 17.09 3.31
CA LEU A 187 6.66 17.81 2.22
C LEU A 187 5.96 17.63 0.87
N LEU A 188 5.43 16.45 0.57
CA LEU A 188 4.61 16.24 -0.62
C LEU A 188 3.33 17.10 -0.60
N ALA A 189 2.72 17.28 0.59
CA ALA A 189 1.59 18.16 0.73
C ALA A 189 1.96 19.61 0.43
N GLU A 190 3.09 20.08 0.92
CA GLU A 190 3.57 21.44 0.60
C GLU A 190 3.88 21.60 -0.91
N ILE A 191 4.46 20.57 -1.55
CA ILE A 191 4.70 20.59 -3.02
C ILE A 191 3.38 20.71 -3.81
N LEU A 192 2.32 20.03 -3.35
CA LEU A 192 1.00 20.09 -4.03
C LEU A 192 0.23 21.38 -3.76
N LYS A 193 0.52 22.08 -2.68
CA LYS A 193 -0.14 23.34 -2.35
C LYS A 193 0.33 24.42 -3.34
N ARG A 194 -0.61 24.92 -4.11
CA ARG A 194 -0.45 26.13 -4.90
C ARG A 194 -1.19 27.26 -4.20
N GLU A 195 -0.69 28.48 -4.37
CA GLU A 195 -1.19 29.74 -3.80
C GLU A 195 -2.55 29.64 -3.08
N GLY A 196 -2.53 29.62 -1.72
CA GLY A 196 -3.70 29.70 -0.87
C GLY A 196 -4.57 28.44 -0.77
N SER A 197 -4.20 27.30 -1.37
CA SER A 197 -4.94 26.05 -1.20
C SER A 197 -4.46 25.24 0.01
N SER A 198 -5.38 24.65 0.78
CA SER A 198 -5.05 23.69 1.84
C SER A 198 -5.10 22.24 1.33
N SER A 199 -4.47 21.31 2.06
CA SER A 199 -4.61 19.87 1.78
C SER A 199 -6.06 19.42 1.86
N THR A 200 -6.83 19.97 2.78
CA THR A 200 -8.28 19.74 2.90
C THR A 200 -9.02 20.05 1.61
N GLN A 201 -8.77 21.23 1.02
CA GLN A 201 -9.42 21.65 -0.23
C GLN A 201 -8.97 20.80 -1.44
N LEU A 202 -7.70 20.43 -1.51
CA LEU A 202 -7.17 19.59 -2.59
C LEU A 202 -7.82 18.20 -2.55
N LEU A 203 -7.87 17.59 -1.37
CA LEU A 203 -8.46 16.28 -1.15
C LEU A 203 -9.97 16.29 -1.40
N GLN A 204 -10.69 17.28 -0.90
CA GLN A 204 -12.14 17.34 -1.09
C GLN A 204 -12.52 17.49 -2.57
N ARG A 205 -11.81 18.36 -3.31
CA ARG A 205 -11.99 18.47 -4.77
C ARG A 205 -11.73 17.16 -5.50
N PHE A 206 -10.71 16.42 -5.06
CA PHE A 206 -10.40 15.11 -5.63
C PHE A 206 -11.54 14.11 -5.34
N PHE A 207 -12.00 14.04 -4.09
CA PHE A 207 -13.08 13.13 -3.72
C PHE A 207 -14.38 13.44 -4.48
N ASP A 208 -14.75 14.72 -4.58
CA ASP A 208 -15.95 15.14 -5.30
C ASP A 208 -15.85 14.81 -6.81
N ALA A 209 -14.68 15.04 -7.42
CA ALA A 209 -14.47 14.78 -8.84
C ALA A 209 -14.51 13.28 -9.20
N GLU A 210 -14.04 12.42 -8.29
CA GLU A 210 -13.97 10.97 -8.50
C GLU A 210 -15.14 10.20 -7.85
N GLY A 211 -16.08 10.90 -7.21
CA GLY A 211 -17.22 10.27 -6.52
C GLY A 211 -16.82 9.41 -5.34
N LEU A 212 -15.74 9.77 -4.64
CA LEU A 212 -15.21 9.01 -3.49
C LEU A 212 -15.82 9.50 -2.17
N GLU A 213 -16.36 8.59 -1.37
CA GLU A 213 -16.99 8.90 -0.08
C GLU A 213 -15.99 9.11 1.07
N LEU A 214 -14.73 9.40 0.76
CA LEU A 214 -13.71 9.77 1.74
C LEU A 214 -13.88 11.22 2.17
N LYS A 215 -13.37 11.56 3.37
CA LYS A 215 -13.49 12.91 3.94
C LYS A 215 -12.13 13.42 4.40
N ALA A 216 -11.90 14.72 4.15
CA ALA A 216 -10.77 15.47 4.69
C ALA A 216 -11.35 16.55 5.64
N ARG A 217 -11.03 16.46 6.93
CA ARG A 217 -11.49 17.40 7.96
C ARG A 217 -10.34 17.69 8.92
N THR A 218 -10.34 18.87 9.49
CA THR A 218 -9.40 19.33 10.51
C THR A 218 -10.13 19.77 11.76
N GLY A 219 -9.52 19.63 12.91
CA GLY A 219 -10.11 19.92 14.22
C GLY A 219 -9.94 18.78 15.21
N SER A 220 -10.47 18.91 16.41
CA SER A 220 -10.57 17.80 17.37
C SER A 220 -11.53 16.73 16.83
N ILE A 221 -11.34 15.48 17.25
CA ILE A 221 -12.23 14.37 16.83
C ILE A 221 -13.68 14.69 17.22
N GLU A 222 -13.90 15.28 18.38
CA GLU A 222 -15.23 15.72 18.84
C GLU A 222 -15.86 16.72 17.88
N SER A 223 -15.14 17.80 17.52
CA SER A 223 -15.65 18.83 16.62
C SER A 223 -15.90 18.30 15.20
N ILE A 224 -15.14 17.30 14.76
CA ILE A 224 -15.35 16.63 13.49
C ILE A 224 -16.56 15.70 13.54
N GLN A 225 -16.79 15.01 14.65
CA GLN A 225 -17.97 14.14 14.82
C GLN A 225 -19.28 14.93 14.76
N GLU A 226 -19.31 16.16 15.26
CA GLU A 226 -20.49 17.03 15.10
C GLU A 226 -20.87 17.24 13.63
N GLN A 227 -19.87 17.32 12.74
CA GLN A 227 -20.04 17.48 11.30
C GLN A 227 -20.23 16.14 10.57
N LEU A 228 -19.69 15.06 11.12
CA LEU A 228 -19.74 13.70 10.58
C LEU A 228 -20.28 12.73 11.65
N PRO A 229 -21.62 12.66 11.83
CA PRO A 229 -22.24 11.90 12.93
C PRO A 229 -21.90 10.40 12.96
N ASN A 230 -21.45 9.84 11.81
CA ASN A 230 -21.03 8.45 11.69
C ASN A 230 -19.54 8.24 12.04
N LEU A 231 -18.79 9.31 12.37
CA LEU A 231 -17.42 9.15 12.83
C LEU A 231 -17.42 8.46 14.20
N ALA A 232 -16.82 7.27 14.25
CA ALA A 232 -16.59 6.56 15.50
C ALA A 232 -15.47 7.27 16.27
N ILE A 233 -15.73 7.67 17.51
CA ILE A 233 -14.71 8.22 18.39
C ILE A 233 -13.79 7.09 18.86
N GLY A 234 -12.49 7.30 18.70
CA GLY A 234 -11.46 6.34 19.04
C GLY A 234 -11.16 6.27 20.53
N ARG A 235 -10.58 5.14 20.97
CA ARG A 235 -10.05 4.91 22.30
C ARG A 235 -8.61 4.39 22.20
N ALA A 236 -7.70 4.99 22.92
CA ALA A 236 -6.31 4.56 22.99
C ALA A 236 -6.01 3.85 24.30
N GLU A 237 -5.26 2.76 24.24
CA GLU A 237 -4.75 2.08 25.43
C GLU A 237 -3.68 2.95 26.11
N THR A 238 -3.87 3.15 27.42
CA THR A 238 -2.94 3.81 28.33
C THR A 238 -2.52 2.86 29.43
N ASP A 239 -1.65 3.28 30.32
CA ASP A 239 -1.26 2.46 31.48
C ASP A 239 -2.44 2.27 32.47
N SER A 240 -3.48 3.12 32.42
CA SER A 240 -4.68 3.06 33.27
C SER A 240 -5.89 2.39 32.61
N GLY A 241 -5.77 1.97 31.34
CA GLY A 241 -6.86 1.37 30.57
C GLY A 241 -7.07 2.08 29.24
N PHE A 242 -8.32 2.17 28.75
CA PHE A 242 -8.64 2.82 27.50
C PHE A 242 -9.22 4.21 27.73
N GLU A 243 -8.62 5.20 27.08
CA GLU A 243 -9.06 6.60 27.14
C GLU A 243 -9.58 7.06 25.78
N SER A 244 -10.64 7.89 25.79
CA SER A 244 -11.18 8.53 24.59
C SER A 244 -10.16 9.48 23.99
N VAL A 245 -10.07 9.52 22.66
CA VAL A 245 -9.23 10.48 21.94
C VAL A 245 -10.02 11.70 21.44
N ALA A 246 -11.26 11.88 21.88
CA ALA A 246 -12.16 12.92 21.40
C ALA A 246 -11.53 14.32 21.43
N GLU A 247 -10.92 14.70 22.55
CA GLU A 247 -10.27 16.00 22.76
C GLU A 247 -8.76 15.95 22.51
N GLN A 248 -8.12 14.77 22.75
CA GLN A 248 -6.66 14.62 22.71
C GLN A 248 -6.10 14.56 21.29
N LEU A 249 -6.88 14.02 20.33
CA LEU A 249 -6.47 13.92 18.95
C LEU A 249 -7.04 15.08 18.13
N THR A 250 -6.14 15.94 17.65
CA THR A 250 -6.47 16.99 16.68
C THR A 250 -5.95 16.63 15.30
N LEU A 251 -6.83 16.52 14.32
CA LEU A 251 -6.45 16.33 12.93
C LEU A 251 -6.08 17.68 12.32
N THR A 252 -4.87 17.78 11.78
CA THR A 252 -4.35 19.00 11.17
C THR A 252 -4.23 18.85 9.66
N ASP A 253 -4.18 19.95 8.93
CA ASP A 253 -3.94 19.95 7.47
C ASP A 253 -2.66 19.19 7.11
N LYS A 254 -1.62 19.30 7.93
CA LYS A 254 -0.36 18.57 7.81
C LYS A 254 -0.54 17.05 7.93
N LEU A 255 -1.40 16.59 8.86
CA LEU A 255 -1.64 15.16 9.07
C LEU A 255 -2.49 14.52 7.97
N LEU A 256 -3.30 15.28 7.23
CA LEU A 256 -4.16 14.73 6.18
C LEU A 256 -3.38 13.92 5.14
N ALA A 257 -2.21 14.40 4.74
CA ALA A 257 -1.36 13.71 3.77
C ALA A 257 -0.79 12.38 4.27
N SER A 258 -0.61 12.24 5.58
CA SER A 258 0.11 11.10 6.16
C SER A 258 -0.76 10.14 6.97
N GLY A 259 -1.94 10.59 7.48
CA GLY A 259 -2.67 9.73 8.40
C GLY A 259 -4.01 10.23 8.95
N ALA A 260 -4.61 11.26 8.39
CA ALA A 260 -5.81 11.86 8.96
C ALA A 260 -7.05 11.88 8.05
N LEU A 261 -7.06 11.13 6.95
CA LEU A 261 -8.28 10.95 6.17
C LEU A 261 -9.30 10.15 6.97
N ILE A 262 -10.58 10.39 6.68
CA ILE A 262 -11.70 9.74 7.34
C ILE A 262 -12.52 9.00 6.27
N GLY A 263 -12.97 7.78 6.60
CA GLY A 263 -13.84 7.00 5.72
C GLY A 263 -14.39 5.76 6.40
N SER A 264 -15.43 5.18 5.79
CA SER A 264 -15.90 3.83 6.12
C SER A 264 -15.01 2.78 5.45
N ALA A 265 -15.14 1.52 5.86
CA ALA A 265 -14.45 0.41 5.21
C ALA A 265 -14.86 0.29 3.73
N SER A 266 -16.15 0.48 3.46
CA SER A 266 -16.72 0.51 2.11
C SER A 266 -16.10 1.61 1.25
N ALA A 267 -16.05 2.85 1.75
CA ALA A 267 -15.48 3.98 1.00
C ALA A 267 -14.00 3.78 0.67
N PHE A 268 -13.22 3.17 1.58
CA PHE A 268 -11.81 2.88 1.29
C PHE A 268 -11.65 1.71 0.31
N ALA A 269 -12.52 0.70 0.39
CA ALA A 269 -12.55 -0.39 -0.58
C ALA A 269 -12.90 0.11 -1.99
N ASP A 270 -13.83 1.07 -2.12
CA ASP A 270 -14.17 1.72 -3.39
C ASP A 270 -12.98 2.49 -3.97
N PHE A 271 -12.26 3.24 -3.13
CA PHE A 271 -11.02 3.91 -3.54
C PHE A 271 -9.99 2.91 -4.07
N GLN A 272 -9.71 1.82 -3.34
CA GLN A 272 -8.76 0.80 -3.79
C GLN A 272 -9.21 0.15 -5.11
N GLN A 273 -10.48 -0.16 -5.23
CA GLN A 273 -11.04 -0.70 -6.46
C GLN A 273 -10.85 0.26 -7.64
N ALA A 274 -11.20 1.53 -7.47
CA ALA A 274 -11.03 2.56 -8.50
C ALA A 274 -9.55 2.71 -8.91
N LEU A 275 -8.64 2.72 -7.93
CA LEU A 275 -7.21 2.81 -8.17
C LEU A 275 -6.69 1.62 -8.96
N HIS A 276 -6.96 0.40 -8.49
CA HIS A 276 -6.38 -0.81 -9.05
C HIS A 276 -7.07 -1.28 -10.35
N GLN A 277 -8.25 -0.75 -10.66
CA GLN A 277 -8.91 -0.92 -11.96
C GLN A 277 -8.57 0.19 -12.97
N GLY A 278 -7.60 1.07 -12.67
CA GLY A 278 -7.11 2.08 -13.60
C GLY A 278 -8.06 3.26 -13.84
N GLN A 279 -8.98 3.54 -12.90
CA GLN A 279 -9.92 4.66 -13.03
C GLN A 279 -9.32 5.99 -12.54
N LEU A 280 -8.33 5.94 -11.63
CA LEU A 280 -7.78 7.15 -10.99
C LEU A 280 -6.49 7.67 -11.65
N LEU A 281 -5.78 6.84 -12.41
CA LEU A 281 -4.50 7.17 -13.06
C LEU A 281 -4.46 6.57 -14.46
N SER A 282 -3.68 7.16 -15.35
CA SER A 282 -3.30 6.51 -16.60
C SER A 282 -2.53 5.21 -16.31
N ARG A 283 -2.47 4.31 -17.30
CA ARG A 283 -1.64 3.09 -17.19
C ARG A 283 -0.18 3.43 -16.82
N GLY A 284 0.40 4.44 -17.43
CA GLY A 284 1.77 4.87 -17.15
C GLY A 284 1.94 5.39 -15.73
N GLY A 285 1.02 6.23 -15.25
CA GLY A 285 1.00 6.74 -13.88
C GLY A 285 0.81 5.63 -12.85
N TYR A 286 -0.09 4.68 -13.13
CA TYR A 286 -0.31 3.52 -12.26
C TYR A 286 0.92 2.63 -12.12
N LEU A 287 1.61 2.33 -13.22
CA LEU A 287 2.86 1.55 -13.18
C LEU A 287 3.97 2.29 -12.41
N GLN A 288 4.07 3.61 -12.56
CA GLN A 288 5.02 4.41 -11.80
C GLN A 288 4.66 4.47 -10.30
N LEU A 289 3.38 4.55 -9.95
CA LEU A 289 2.90 4.49 -8.57
C LEU A 289 3.31 3.18 -7.90
N LEU A 290 3.19 2.04 -8.58
CA LEU A 290 3.50 0.72 -8.04
C LEU A 290 4.97 0.30 -8.18
N ALA A 291 5.81 1.09 -8.87
CA ALA A 291 7.23 0.76 -9.01
C ALA A 291 7.94 0.77 -7.64
N PRO A 292 8.49 -0.37 -7.17
CA PRO A 292 9.18 -0.44 -5.88
C PRO A 292 10.44 0.43 -5.89
N ARG A 293 10.66 1.18 -4.79
CA ARG A 293 11.84 2.05 -4.62
C ARG A 293 12.54 1.86 -3.29
N GLY A 294 11.89 1.17 -2.34
CA GLY A 294 12.44 0.90 -1.02
C GLY A 294 12.08 -0.50 -0.54
N LYS A 295 12.83 -0.98 0.46
CA LYS A 295 12.59 -2.23 1.16
C LYS A 295 12.20 -1.93 2.60
N ARG A 296 10.99 -2.31 2.99
CA ARG A 296 10.46 -2.05 4.32
C ARG A 296 10.53 -3.28 5.19
N PRO A 297 11.31 -3.28 6.30
CA PRO A 297 11.14 -4.28 7.35
C PRO A 297 9.72 -4.21 7.92
N HIS A 298 9.02 -5.33 7.92
CA HIS A 298 7.63 -5.40 8.34
C HIS A 298 7.36 -6.68 9.13
N ARG A 299 6.27 -6.73 9.93
CA ARG A 299 5.84 -7.93 10.67
C ARG A 299 5.49 -9.12 9.76
N TRP A 300 5.28 -8.88 8.47
CA TRP A 300 5.04 -9.90 7.44
C TRP A 300 6.31 -10.29 6.66
N GLY A 301 7.49 -9.96 7.17
CA GLY A 301 8.76 -10.07 6.47
C GLY A 301 9.18 -8.77 5.78
N GLU A 302 10.19 -8.81 4.93
CA GLU A 302 10.60 -7.65 4.15
C GLU A 302 9.61 -7.44 2.98
N LEU A 303 9.00 -6.25 2.91
CA LEU A 303 8.10 -5.86 1.83
C LEU A 303 8.77 -4.84 0.91
N ASN A 304 8.45 -4.89 -0.37
CA ASN A 304 8.73 -3.78 -1.26
C ASN A 304 7.84 -2.57 -0.89
N TYR A 305 8.37 -1.36 -1.05
CA TYR A 305 7.61 -0.13 -0.84
C TYR A 305 7.66 0.75 -2.08
N ALA A 306 6.50 1.13 -2.58
CA ALA A 306 6.31 2.01 -3.72
C ALA A 306 5.78 3.39 -3.25
N ALA A 307 4.96 4.06 -4.04
CA ALA A 307 4.36 5.33 -3.64
C ALA A 307 3.17 5.09 -2.69
N GLY A 308 3.42 5.09 -1.39
CA GLY A 308 2.39 4.91 -0.35
C GLY A 308 1.78 3.52 -0.27
N ILE A 309 2.33 2.55 -0.98
CA ILE A 309 1.82 1.18 -1.07
C ILE A 309 2.94 0.18 -0.77
N GLN A 310 2.64 -0.79 0.06
CA GLN A 310 3.47 -1.98 0.30
C GLN A 310 3.11 -3.05 -0.71
N LEU A 311 4.11 -3.72 -1.26
CA LEU A 311 3.93 -4.83 -2.18
C LEU A 311 4.58 -6.09 -1.61
N SER A 312 3.84 -7.21 -1.64
CA SER A 312 4.42 -8.51 -1.34
C SER A 312 5.53 -8.83 -2.36
N PRO A 313 6.71 -9.30 -1.91
CA PRO A 313 7.75 -9.75 -2.84
C PRO A 313 7.43 -11.12 -3.47
N GLU A 314 6.45 -11.84 -2.93
CA GLU A 314 6.07 -13.20 -3.32
C GLU A 314 4.59 -13.27 -3.68
N LEU A 315 4.24 -14.26 -4.51
CA LEU A 315 2.85 -14.54 -4.89
C LEU A 315 2.03 -15.09 -3.70
N PRO A 316 0.73 -14.83 -3.67
CA PRO A 316 -0.01 -13.95 -4.57
C PRO A 316 0.44 -12.50 -4.41
N LEU A 317 0.45 -11.74 -5.49
CA LEU A 317 0.73 -10.31 -5.46
C LEU A 317 -0.28 -9.62 -4.54
N GLU A 318 0.23 -8.77 -3.66
CA GLU A 318 -0.56 -8.10 -2.62
C GLU A 318 -0.15 -6.64 -2.53
N PHE A 319 -1.13 -5.74 -2.63
CA PHE A 319 -0.98 -4.31 -2.42
C PHE A 319 -1.61 -3.95 -1.08
N SER A 320 -0.84 -3.42 -0.16
CA SER A 320 -1.31 -3.23 1.21
C SER A 320 -0.79 -1.96 1.85
N HIS A 321 -1.43 -1.57 2.92
CA HIS A 321 -0.88 -0.68 3.95
C HIS A 321 -1.59 -0.91 5.27
N SER A 322 -0.89 -0.65 6.39
CA SER A 322 -1.49 -0.59 7.72
C SER A 322 -1.45 0.84 8.24
N GLY A 323 -2.44 1.23 9.01
CA GLY A 323 -2.52 2.52 9.69
C GLY A 323 -2.55 2.37 11.20
N TYR A 324 -1.94 3.32 11.88
CA TYR A 324 -2.01 3.50 13.32
C TYR A 324 -1.98 4.99 13.63
N ILE A 325 -2.94 5.43 14.38
CA ILE A 325 -2.97 6.73 15.06
C ILE A 325 -3.69 6.53 16.40
N ALA A 326 -3.43 7.35 17.40
CA ALA A 326 -4.10 7.19 18.68
C ALA A 326 -5.62 7.05 18.51
N GLY A 327 -6.18 5.99 19.07
CA GLY A 327 -7.60 5.65 18.95
C GLY A 327 -8.00 4.84 17.73
N TYR A 328 -7.13 4.67 16.72
CA TYR A 328 -7.53 3.99 15.48
C TYR A 328 -6.43 3.08 14.93
N ILE A 329 -6.85 1.91 14.46
CA ILE A 329 -6.02 0.95 13.74
C ILE A 329 -6.70 0.61 12.42
N SER A 330 -5.93 0.46 11.36
CA SER A 330 -6.46 0.09 10.05
C SER A 330 -5.51 -0.84 9.30
N THR A 331 -6.08 -1.66 8.44
CA THR A 331 -5.34 -2.44 7.43
C THR A 331 -6.20 -2.53 6.17
N ALA A 332 -5.59 -2.29 5.02
CA ALA A 332 -6.25 -2.47 3.74
C ALA A 332 -5.33 -3.24 2.81
N ILE A 333 -5.89 -4.23 2.11
CA ILE A 333 -5.16 -5.18 1.27
C ILE A 333 -5.97 -5.47 0.02
N TYR A 334 -5.32 -5.31 -1.13
CA TYR A 334 -5.89 -5.63 -2.44
C TYR A 334 -5.06 -6.70 -3.14
N TYR A 335 -5.70 -7.75 -3.64
CA TYR A 335 -5.10 -8.83 -4.41
C TYR A 335 -5.53 -8.70 -5.87
N PRO A 336 -4.66 -8.20 -6.76
CA PRO A 336 -5.06 -7.90 -8.14
C PRO A 336 -5.47 -9.14 -8.95
N ASP A 337 -4.82 -10.29 -8.70
CA ASP A 337 -5.05 -11.52 -9.45
C ASP A 337 -6.37 -12.23 -9.09
N SER A 338 -6.88 -12.02 -7.88
CA SER A 338 -8.13 -12.63 -7.39
C SER A 338 -9.27 -11.62 -7.21
N GLY A 339 -8.96 -10.32 -7.26
CA GLY A 339 -9.92 -9.25 -7.00
C GLY A 339 -10.39 -9.16 -5.55
N PHE A 340 -9.75 -9.88 -4.61
CA PHE A 340 -10.08 -9.72 -3.20
C PHE A 340 -9.59 -8.37 -2.68
N ASN A 341 -10.44 -7.74 -1.87
CA ASN A 341 -10.17 -6.46 -1.21
C ASN A 341 -10.63 -6.56 0.24
N LEU A 342 -9.66 -6.59 1.17
CA LEU A 342 -9.91 -6.67 2.61
C LEU A 342 -9.61 -5.32 3.25
N VAL A 343 -10.59 -4.75 3.95
CA VAL A 343 -10.44 -3.53 4.75
C VAL A 343 -10.86 -3.82 6.18
N VAL A 344 -10.00 -3.50 7.14
CA VAL A 344 -10.24 -3.64 8.58
C VAL A 344 -9.99 -2.29 9.23
N LEU A 345 -11.00 -1.74 9.89
CA LEU A 345 -10.94 -0.46 10.59
C LEU A 345 -11.41 -0.63 12.02
N GLU A 346 -10.63 -0.15 12.99
CA GLU A 346 -10.98 -0.18 14.41
C GLU A 346 -10.94 1.22 15.03
N ASN A 347 -11.85 1.50 15.97
CA ASN A 347 -11.82 2.68 16.82
C ASN A 347 -11.20 2.40 18.20
N THR A 348 -10.30 1.44 18.25
CA THR A 348 -9.52 1.11 19.45
C THR A 348 -8.07 0.89 19.05
N SER A 349 -7.14 1.64 19.64
CA SER A 349 -5.70 1.43 19.42
C SER A 349 -5.04 0.85 20.65
N TRP A 350 -4.32 -0.25 20.46
CA TRP A 350 -3.51 -0.91 21.46
C TRP A 350 -2.11 -0.28 21.53
N SER A 351 -1.41 -0.44 22.64
CA SER A 351 -0.05 0.06 22.82
C SER A 351 0.94 -0.57 21.83
N LEU A 352 1.72 0.25 21.13
CA LEU A 352 2.76 -0.18 20.20
C LEU A 352 3.95 -0.89 20.88
N LYS A 353 3.96 -0.99 22.23
CA LYS A 353 4.94 -1.80 22.95
C LYS A 353 4.88 -3.28 22.54
N ASP A 354 3.71 -3.75 22.04
CA ASP A 354 3.50 -5.07 21.47
C ASP A 354 2.79 -4.97 20.12
N ILE A 355 3.57 -4.73 19.07
CA ILE A 355 3.05 -4.57 17.70
C ILE A 355 2.34 -5.84 17.19
N GLY A 356 2.75 -7.02 17.63
CA GLY A 356 2.12 -8.29 17.28
C GLY A 356 0.69 -8.36 17.82
N ARG A 357 0.47 -7.93 19.06
CA ARG A 357 -0.87 -7.84 19.67
C ARG A 357 -1.75 -6.83 18.95
N VAL A 358 -1.19 -5.66 18.59
CA VAL A 358 -1.92 -4.56 17.94
C VAL A 358 -2.59 -5.04 16.64
N PHE A 359 -1.92 -5.86 15.85
CA PHE A 359 -2.42 -6.30 14.55
C PHE A 359 -2.77 -7.80 14.48
N ALA A 360 -2.88 -8.48 15.63
CA ALA A 360 -3.08 -9.94 15.67
C ALA A 360 -4.29 -10.42 14.89
N LEU A 361 -5.44 -9.74 15.00
CA LEU A 361 -6.65 -10.06 14.23
C LEU A 361 -6.45 -9.78 12.74
N HIS A 362 -5.92 -8.60 12.40
CA HIS A 362 -5.66 -8.18 11.02
C HIS A 362 -4.75 -9.17 10.28
N ASP A 363 -3.71 -9.66 10.96
CA ASP A 363 -2.75 -10.61 10.39
C ASP A 363 -3.37 -11.99 10.13
N LYS A 364 -4.24 -12.47 11.04
CA LYS A 364 -5.00 -13.72 10.83
C LYS A 364 -5.99 -13.61 9.67
N LEU A 365 -6.71 -12.50 9.58
CA LEU A 365 -7.64 -12.24 8.46
C LEU A 365 -6.87 -12.15 7.13
N ARG A 366 -5.75 -11.41 7.11
CA ARG A 366 -4.87 -11.35 5.93
C ARG A 366 -4.41 -12.73 5.49
N GLN A 367 -3.93 -13.55 6.43
CA GLN A 367 -3.43 -14.89 6.11
C GLN A 367 -4.50 -15.73 5.42
N ALA A 368 -5.71 -15.79 5.96
CA ALA A 368 -6.82 -16.55 5.38
C ALA A 368 -7.18 -16.05 3.96
N VAL A 369 -7.25 -14.73 3.76
CA VAL A 369 -7.52 -14.16 2.44
C VAL A 369 -6.37 -14.43 1.47
N ARG A 370 -5.12 -14.32 1.91
CA ARG A 370 -3.92 -14.57 1.10
C ARG A 370 -3.84 -16.02 0.61
N GLU A 371 -4.10 -16.98 1.50
CA GLU A 371 -4.13 -18.42 1.16
C GLU A 371 -5.21 -18.73 0.13
N THR A 372 -6.39 -18.12 0.28
CA THR A 372 -7.46 -18.25 -0.71
C THR A 372 -7.12 -17.56 -2.03
N ALA A 373 -6.55 -16.36 -1.99
CA ALA A 373 -6.15 -15.61 -3.18
C ALA A 373 -5.11 -16.35 -4.02
N ALA A 374 -4.18 -17.07 -3.39
CA ALA A 374 -3.17 -17.89 -4.07
C ALA A 374 -3.78 -18.99 -4.95
N ASN A 375 -4.97 -19.48 -4.59
CA ASN A 375 -5.66 -20.57 -5.27
C ASN A 375 -6.87 -20.11 -6.11
N CYS A 376 -7.05 -18.80 -6.28
CA CYS A 376 -8.22 -18.21 -6.89
C CYS A 376 -7.86 -17.08 -7.87
N PRO A 377 -7.13 -17.37 -8.96
CA PRO A 377 -6.93 -16.38 -9.99
C PRO A 377 -8.28 -16.05 -10.65
N LEU A 378 -8.56 -14.76 -10.87
CA LEU A 378 -9.64 -14.36 -11.78
C LEU A 378 -9.39 -15.02 -13.15
N GLU A 379 -10.41 -15.62 -13.75
CA GLU A 379 -10.37 -15.86 -15.20
C GLU A 379 -9.92 -14.55 -15.82
N LYS A 380 -8.79 -14.59 -16.55
CA LYS A 380 -8.07 -13.45 -17.08
C LYS A 380 -9.03 -12.28 -17.32
N ALA A 381 -9.01 -11.31 -16.41
CA ALA A 381 -9.60 -10.03 -16.72
C ALA A 381 -8.80 -9.52 -17.93
N ALA A 382 -9.41 -9.59 -19.09
CA ALA A 382 -8.80 -9.30 -20.39
C ALA A 382 -8.26 -7.86 -20.48
N ASN A 383 -8.25 -7.11 -19.39
CA ASN A 383 -7.94 -5.70 -19.32
C ASN A 383 -7.04 -5.27 -18.14
N LEU A 384 -6.50 -6.19 -17.34
CA LEU A 384 -5.42 -5.76 -16.45
C LEU A 384 -4.17 -5.54 -17.31
N PRO A 385 -3.51 -4.38 -17.25
CA PRO A 385 -2.25 -4.17 -17.94
C PRO A 385 -1.26 -5.20 -17.40
N GLY A 386 -0.85 -6.15 -18.27
CA GLY A 386 0.11 -7.18 -17.90
C GLY A 386 1.34 -6.57 -17.24
N PHE A 387 1.73 -7.12 -16.08
CA PHE A 387 3.02 -6.89 -15.44
C PHE A 387 4.10 -7.62 -16.22
#